data_cb4b1f28a512ee6326055fd2026462c2
#
_entry.id   cb4b1f28a512ee6326055fd2026462c2
#
_cell.length_a   1.000
_cell.length_b   1.000
_cell.length_c   1.000
_cell.angle_alpha   90.00
_cell.angle_beta   90.00
_cell.angle_gamma   90.00
#
_symmetry.space_group_name_H-M   'P 1'
#
loop_
_entity.id
_entity.type
_entity.pdbx_description
1 polymer ?
#
loop_
_entity_poly.entity_id
_entity_poly.type
_entity_poly.pdbx_seq_one_letter_code
_entity_poly.pdbx_strand_id
1 'polypeptide(L)'
;MTADQKWLAKVATVGLFVGIASVLSSQVAHADDPLAGSDTAIILGGTTEPTPSTAFAQAAENLFLNPLGFDGGATGSTVCDMIGTDPCAAPLQVLTTPELIQQGPSSLTAADDVVLAVQNEFNANPGAFSAEDPLTIFGYSQSATAESIAMSRLEADGIPSQDLHFVFIGDPSLADTGVWPNIVTDLDSVLGSSLTNTLLTDFGIDGVLGNVTPDDLYPTTIYSLDGDGVAQFQQDFESGGLLGDIEGLFVQHVEYLGLTPEEVANATTSTDDLITNVDISDNINNADAWLSAVFEHGAAGSGLIESVLQSLEFYLTNSF
;
A
#
# COMPACT_ATOMS: atom_id res chain seq x y z
N MET A 1 40.58 -19.78 -79.65
CA MET A 1 39.64 -18.71 -79.64
C MET A 1 38.67 -19.01 -78.50
N THR A 2 38.83 -18.25 -77.52
CA THR A 2 38.01 -17.52 -76.55
C THR A 2 37.35 -18.37 -75.51
N ALA A 3 37.91 -18.35 -74.43
CA ALA A 3 37.75 -17.76 -73.12
C ALA A 3 36.46 -18.20 -72.40
N ASP A 4 36.68 -19.11 -71.52
CA ASP A 4 35.73 -19.57 -70.47
C ASP A 4 35.82 -18.65 -69.27
N GLN A 5 34.71 -18.15 -68.80
CA GLN A 5 34.58 -17.55 -67.50
C GLN A 5 33.89 -18.51 -66.53
N LYS A 6 34.67 -19.04 -65.62
CA LYS A 6 34.19 -19.81 -64.46
C LYS A 6 33.76 -18.87 -63.38
N TRP A 7 32.48 -18.83 -63.07
CA TRP A 7 31.94 -18.24 -61.84
C TRP A 7 31.93 -19.27 -60.71
N LEU A 8 32.84 -19.08 -59.79
CA LEU A 8 32.83 -19.78 -58.49
C LEU A 8 31.87 -19.10 -57.54
N ALA A 9 30.77 -19.72 -57.25
CA ALA A 9 29.87 -19.33 -56.18
C ALA A 9 30.52 -19.69 -54.81
N LYS A 10 30.92 -18.66 -54.05
CA LYS A 10 31.26 -18.81 -52.64
C LYS A 10 29.99 -18.73 -51.84
N VAL A 11 29.53 -19.86 -51.31
CA VAL A 11 28.51 -19.89 -50.24
C VAL A 11 29.18 -19.45 -48.97
N ALA A 12 28.90 -18.22 -48.54
CA ALA A 12 29.27 -17.73 -47.22
C ALA A 12 28.15 -18.16 -46.26
N THR A 13 28.44 -19.13 -45.43
CA THR A 13 27.59 -19.51 -44.30
C THR A 13 27.73 -18.45 -43.21
N VAL A 14 26.78 -17.52 -43.14
CA VAL A 14 26.67 -16.59 -42.05
C VAL A 14 26.01 -17.33 -40.88
N GLY A 15 26.80 -17.80 -39.92
CA GLY A 15 26.33 -18.28 -38.64
C GLY A 15 25.74 -17.10 -37.83
N LEU A 16 24.42 -17.08 -37.69
CA LEU A 16 23.73 -16.17 -36.83
C LEU A 16 23.90 -16.66 -35.38
N PHE A 17 24.89 -16.15 -34.68
CA PHE A 17 24.94 -16.25 -33.23
C PHE A 17 23.91 -15.26 -32.68
N VAL A 18 22.73 -15.77 -32.31
CA VAL A 18 21.81 -15.06 -31.43
C VAL A 18 22.41 -15.14 -30.02
N GLY A 19 23.25 -14.20 -29.70
CA GLY A 19 23.63 -13.92 -28.31
C GLY A 19 22.43 -13.40 -27.58
N ILE A 20 21.80 -14.24 -26.75
CA ILE A 20 20.90 -13.75 -25.71
C ILE A 20 21.80 -13.02 -24.72
N ALA A 21 21.94 -11.74 -24.91
CA ALA A 21 22.41 -10.86 -23.85
C ALA A 21 21.28 -10.82 -22.82
N SER A 22 21.40 -11.65 -21.78
CA SER A 22 20.73 -11.39 -20.53
C SER A 22 21.22 -10.04 -20.05
N VAL A 23 20.42 -9.01 -20.25
CA VAL A 23 20.60 -7.73 -19.57
C VAL A 23 20.24 -8.05 -18.12
N LEU A 24 21.23 -8.44 -17.34
CA LEU A 24 21.21 -8.25 -15.93
C LEU A 24 21.19 -6.73 -15.76
N SER A 25 20.01 -6.15 -15.63
CA SER A 25 19.87 -4.84 -15.03
C SER A 25 20.29 -5.02 -13.58
N SER A 26 21.60 -4.88 -13.31
CA SER A 26 22.02 -4.52 -11.97
C SER A 26 21.33 -3.17 -11.70
N GLN A 27 20.28 -3.19 -10.92
CA GLN A 27 19.80 -1.97 -10.29
C GLN A 27 21.00 -1.45 -9.49
N VAL A 28 21.54 -0.35 -9.94
CA VAL A 28 22.51 0.41 -9.16
C VAL A 28 21.63 1.01 -8.06
N ALA A 29 21.76 0.50 -6.83
CA ALA A 29 21.16 1.14 -5.67
C ALA A 29 21.56 2.60 -5.73
N HIS A 30 20.60 3.47 -5.98
CA HIS A 30 20.81 4.90 -5.87
C HIS A 30 20.92 5.20 -4.36
N ALA A 31 21.75 6.18 -3.99
CA ALA A 31 21.93 6.61 -2.60
C ALA A 31 20.65 7.18 -1.97
N ASP A 32 19.53 7.13 -2.70
CA ASP A 32 18.21 7.66 -2.35
C ASP A 32 17.13 6.56 -2.25
N ASP A 33 17.48 5.26 -2.29
CA ASP A 33 16.52 4.16 -2.15
C ASP A 33 16.33 3.84 -0.64
N PRO A 34 15.23 4.26 -0.01
CA PRO A 34 15.07 4.22 1.44
C PRO A 34 14.95 2.82 2.03
N LEU A 35 14.67 1.81 1.19
CA LEU A 35 14.65 0.39 1.57
C LEU A 35 15.88 -0.38 1.07
N ALA A 36 16.94 0.31 0.59
CA ALA A 36 18.14 -0.38 0.15
C ALA A 36 18.73 -1.21 1.30
N GLY A 37 18.81 -2.53 1.10
CA GLY A 37 19.26 -3.49 2.13
C GLY A 37 18.14 -4.11 2.93
N SER A 38 16.91 -3.55 2.96
CA SER A 38 15.77 -4.20 3.59
C SER A 38 15.41 -5.49 2.86
N ASP A 39 15.37 -6.59 3.59
CA ASP A 39 15.05 -7.92 3.06
C ASP A 39 13.85 -8.58 3.77
N THR A 40 13.26 -7.91 4.73
CA THR A 40 12.14 -8.41 5.53
C THR A 40 11.04 -7.35 5.62
N ALA A 41 9.80 -7.73 5.24
CA ALA A 41 8.63 -6.88 5.32
C ALA A 41 7.45 -7.60 5.99
N ILE A 42 6.77 -6.92 6.92
CA ILE A 42 5.48 -7.32 7.46
C ILE A 42 4.39 -6.68 6.60
N ILE A 43 3.47 -7.49 6.07
CA ILE A 43 2.42 -7.07 5.13
C ILE A 43 1.06 -7.17 5.80
N LEU A 44 0.33 -6.06 5.81
CA LEU A 44 -1.04 -5.99 6.32
C LEU A 44 -2.01 -5.61 5.19
N GLY A 45 -3.25 -6.10 5.31
CA GLY A 45 -4.32 -5.79 4.36
C GLY A 45 -5.18 -4.60 4.78
N GLY A 46 -6.15 -4.27 3.94
CA GLY A 46 -7.14 -3.23 4.22
C GLY A 46 -8.44 -3.78 4.82
N THR A 47 -9.42 -2.91 4.99
CA THR A 47 -10.76 -3.28 5.48
C THR A 47 -11.32 -4.46 4.69
N THR A 48 -11.79 -5.49 5.40
CA THR A 48 -12.30 -6.79 4.90
C THR A 48 -11.24 -7.76 4.38
N GLU A 49 -9.97 -7.43 4.50
CA GLU A 49 -8.86 -8.31 4.10
C GLU A 49 -7.93 -8.63 5.29
N PRO A 50 -8.42 -9.40 6.26
CA PRO A 50 -7.69 -9.64 7.51
C PRO A 50 -6.39 -10.41 7.33
N THR A 51 -6.27 -11.20 6.26
CA THR A 51 -5.07 -11.98 5.94
C THR A 51 -4.79 -11.83 4.45
N PRO A 52 -3.92 -10.89 4.06
CA PRO A 52 -3.54 -10.69 2.66
C PRO A 52 -3.08 -11.97 1.98
N SER A 53 -3.50 -12.16 0.75
CA SER A 53 -3.08 -13.32 -0.05
C SER A 53 -1.61 -13.22 -0.47
N THR A 54 -1.02 -14.35 -0.87
CA THR A 54 0.31 -14.35 -1.49
C THR A 54 0.37 -13.41 -2.71
N ALA A 55 -0.69 -13.37 -3.52
CA ALA A 55 -0.75 -12.48 -4.69
C ALA A 55 -0.76 -11.00 -4.28
N PHE A 56 -1.50 -10.65 -3.22
CA PHE A 56 -1.48 -9.32 -2.62
C PHE A 56 -0.07 -8.92 -2.17
N ALA A 57 0.56 -9.75 -1.33
CA ALA A 57 1.89 -9.45 -0.78
C ALA A 57 2.94 -9.28 -1.90
N GLN A 58 2.89 -10.10 -2.94
CA GLN A 58 3.79 -9.99 -4.10
C GLN A 58 3.48 -8.76 -4.97
N ALA A 59 2.21 -8.36 -5.11
CA ALA A 59 1.86 -7.12 -5.81
C ALA A 59 2.35 -5.90 -5.03
N ALA A 60 2.17 -5.88 -3.70
CA ALA A 60 2.69 -4.83 -2.83
C ALA A 60 4.22 -4.71 -2.94
N GLU A 61 4.94 -5.84 -2.91
CA GLU A 61 6.38 -5.87 -3.12
C GLU A 61 6.77 -5.25 -4.46
N ASN A 62 6.16 -5.74 -5.55
CA ASN A 62 6.55 -5.34 -6.90
C ASN A 62 6.25 -3.87 -7.21
N LEU A 63 5.13 -3.34 -6.71
CA LEU A 63 4.67 -2.01 -7.03
C LEU A 63 5.21 -0.94 -6.08
N PHE A 64 5.37 -1.26 -4.80
CA PHE A 64 5.61 -0.24 -3.78
C PHE A 64 6.90 -0.44 -2.97
N LEU A 65 7.38 -1.70 -2.76
CA LEU A 65 8.60 -1.94 -1.99
C LEU A 65 9.84 -1.98 -2.90
N ASN A 66 9.81 -2.73 -3.99
CA ASN A 66 10.94 -2.84 -4.93
C ASN A 66 11.39 -1.49 -5.51
N PRO A 67 10.46 -0.55 -5.87
CA PRO A 67 10.87 0.79 -6.31
C PRO A 67 11.64 1.59 -5.25
N LEU A 68 11.48 1.25 -3.97
CA LEU A 68 12.19 1.86 -2.83
C LEU A 68 13.51 1.14 -2.48
N GLY A 69 13.87 0.08 -3.21
CA GLY A 69 15.11 -0.66 -3.01
C GLY A 69 15.00 -1.93 -2.16
N PHE A 70 13.79 -2.38 -1.82
CA PHE A 70 13.58 -3.64 -1.09
C PHE A 70 14.17 -4.83 -1.85
N ASP A 71 14.96 -5.67 -1.18
CA ASP A 71 15.66 -6.83 -1.77
C ASP A 71 15.21 -8.15 -1.12
N GLY A 72 13.95 -8.48 -1.30
CA GLY A 72 13.40 -9.76 -0.82
C GLY A 72 13.80 -11.00 -1.65
N GLY A 73 14.52 -10.81 -2.76
CA GLY A 73 15.03 -11.90 -3.60
C GLY A 73 14.87 -11.70 -5.11
N ALA A 74 15.82 -12.22 -5.88
CA ALA A 74 15.97 -12.00 -7.33
C ALA A 74 14.82 -12.52 -8.22
N THR A 75 13.85 -13.26 -7.69
CA THR A 75 12.76 -13.90 -8.47
C THR A 75 11.36 -13.64 -7.87
N GLY A 76 11.22 -12.62 -7.06
CA GLY A 76 10.06 -12.39 -6.22
C GLY A 76 10.18 -13.13 -4.88
N SER A 77 9.78 -12.44 -3.82
CA SER A 77 9.94 -12.96 -2.46
C SER A 77 8.98 -14.12 -2.17
N THR A 78 9.45 -15.05 -1.37
CA THR A 78 8.54 -16.02 -0.75
C THR A 78 7.68 -15.31 0.30
N VAL A 79 6.46 -15.81 0.48
CA VAL A 79 5.47 -15.28 1.43
C VAL A 79 5.17 -16.35 2.46
N CYS A 80 5.03 -15.96 3.71
CA CYS A 80 4.51 -16.82 4.77
C CYS A 80 3.52 -16.07 5.66
N ASP A 81 2.55 -16.79 6.21
CA ASP A 81 1.64 -16.24 7.20
C ASP A 81 2.28 -16.33 8.59
N MET A 82 2.31 -15.21 9.32
CA MET A 82 2.73 -15.20 10.72
C MET A 82 1.75 -16.02 11.57
N ILE A 83 2.23 -16.66 12.61
CA ILE A 83 1.38 -17.38 13.57
C ILE A 83 1.07 -16.46 14.74
N GLY A 84 -0.11 -15.83 14.69
CA GLY A 84 -0.38 -14.69 15.54
C GLY A 84 0.56 -13.56 15.16
N THR A 85 1.43 -13.14 16.08
CA THR A 85 2.44 -12.11 15.85
C THR A 85 3.88 -12.68 15.85
N ASP A 86 4.04 -14.01 15.79
CA ASP A 86 5.35 -14.64 15.74
C ASP A 86 5.92 -14.63 14.30
N PRO A 87 7.19 -14.22 14.11
CA PRO A 87 7.80 -14.13 12.80
C PRO A 87 7.92 -15.49 12.09
N CYS A 88 7.91 -15.47 10.78
CA CYS A 88 8.13 -16.63 9.94
C CYS A 88 9.33 -16.41 8.98
N ALA A 89 9.89 -17.49 8.46
CA ALA A 89 11.14 -17.43 7.71
C ALA A 89 10.91 -17.13 6.21
N ALA A 90 10.34 -15.97 5.88
CA ALA A 90 10.22 -15.48 4.52
C ALA A 90 10.42 -13.96 4.48
N PRO A 91 10.89 -13.39 3.36
CA PRO A 91 11.00 -11.95 3.18
C PRO A 91 9.68 -11.20 3.35
N LEU A 92 8.58 -11.78 2.86
CA LEU A 92 7.25 -11.20 3.03
C LEU A 92 6.46 -12.00 4.07
N GLN A 93 6.18 -11.38 5.19
CA GLN A 93 5.48 -11.97 6.32
C GLN A 93 4.09 -11.34 6.46
N VAL A 94 3.05 -12.12 6.23
CA VAL A 94 1.67 -11.64 6.31
C VAL A 94 1.20 -11.67 7.76
N LEU A 95 0.86 -10.51 8.31
CA LEU A 95 0.25 -10.38 9.62
C LEU A 95 -1.28 -10.39 9.49
N THR A 96 -1.93 -11.31 10.18
CA THR A 96 -3.39 -11.34 10.25
C THR A 96 -3.89 -10.36 11.31
N THR A 97 -4.72 -9.39 10.88
CA THR A 97 -5.33 -8.35 11.73
C THR A 97 -6.85 -8.35 11.55
N PRO A 98 -7.64 -7.71 12.41
CA PRO A 98 -9.11 -7.81 12.33
C PRO A 98 -9.72 -7.29 11.03
N GLU A 99 -9.25 -6.18 10.51
CA GLU A 99 -9.71 -5.47 9.30
C GLU A 99 -11.24 -5.42 9.14
N LEU A 100 -11.92 -5.08 10.24
CA LEU A 100 -13.37 -5.00 10.30
C LEU A 100 -13.88 -3.64 9.79
N ILE A 101 -15.16 -3.60 9.41
CA ILE A 101 -15.85 -2.36 9.02
C ILE A 101 -15.88 -1.33 10.16
N GLN A 102 -15.92 -1.79 11.43
CA GLN A 102 -15.79 -0.94 12.62
C GLN A 102 -14.34 -0.44 12.75
N GLN A 103 -14.04 0.65 12.08
CA GLN A 103 -12.71 1.18 11.91
C GLN A 103 -11.94 1.40 13.22
N GLY A 104 -12.55 2.05 14.21
CA GLY A 104 -11.88 2.38 15.47
C GLY A 104 -11.40 1.16 16.26
N PRO A 105 -12.30 0.25 16.72
CA PRO A 105 -11.87 -0.94 17.46
C PRO A 105 -10.94 -1.86 16.66
N SER A 106 -11.15 -1.95 15.35
CA SER A 106 -10.33 -2.77 14.46
C SER A 106 -8.91 -2.23 14.36
N SER A 107 -8.74 -0.93 14.03
CA SER A 107 -7.43 -0.31 13.92
C SER A 107 -6.66 -0.30 15.25
N LEU A 108 -7.37 -0.10 16.39
CA LEU A 108 -6.73 -0.17 17.70
C LEU A 108 -6.19 -1.56 18.02
N THR A 109 -6.94 -2.62 17.67
CA THR A 109 -6.48 -4.01 17.84
C THR A 109 -5.34 -4.33 16.89
N ALA A 110 -5.46 -3.95 15.62
CA ALA A 110 -4.40 -4.14 14.64
C ALA A 110 -3.10 -3.40 15.05
N ALA A 111 -3.21 -2.21 15.65
CA ALA A 111 -2.06 -1.49 16.18
C ALA A 111 -1.37 -2.25 17.32
N ASP A 112 -2.12 -2.92 18.20
CA ASP A 112 -1.52 -3.78 19.24
C ASP A 112 -0.80 -4.98 18.60
N ASP A 113 -1.38 -5.58 17.56
CA ASP A 113 -0.79 -6.71 16.84
C ASP A 113 0.49 -6.29 16.09
N VAL A 114 0.51 -5.12 15.45
CA VAL A 114 1.72 -4.55 14.81
C VAL A 114 2.84 -4.35 15.80
N VAL A 115 2.55 -3.72 16.96
CA VAL A 115 3.56 -3.52 18.00
C VAL A 115 4.17 -4.85 18.46
N LEU A 116 3.34 -5.86 18.69
CA LEU A 116 3.80 -7.19 19.11
C LEU A 116 4.61 -7.88 18.00
N ALA A 117 4.18 -7.79 16.74
CA ALA A 117 4.87 -8.39 15.59
C ALA A 117 6.27 -7.78 15.42
N VAL A 118 6.40 -6.46 15.47
CA VAL A 118 7.70 -5.76 15.42
C VAL A 118 8.59 -6.19 16.59
N GLN A 119 8.06 -6.18 17.81
CA GLN A 119 8.85 -6.62 18.98
C GLN A 119 9.33 -8.07 18.85
N ASN A 120 8.48 -8.96 18.33
CA ASN A 120 8.83 -10.36 18.10
C ASN A 120 9.89 -10.53 17.02
N GLU A 121 9.86 -9.73 15.95
CA GLU A 121 10.92 -9.69 14.93
C GLU A 121 12.26 -9.28 15.53
N PHE A 122 12.29 -8.19 16.30
CA PHE A 122 13.53 -7.73 16.97
C PHE A 122 14.06 -8.75 17.99
N ASN A 123 13.16 -9.45 18.68
CA ASN A 123 13.55 -10.48 19.65
C ASN A 123 14.07 -11.76 18.98
N ALA A 124 13.47 -12.15 17.84
CA ALA A 124 13.88 -13.33 17.09
C ALA A 124 15.20 -13.10 16.33
N ASN A 125 15.44 -11.88 15.87
CA ASN A 125 16.55 -11.49 15.03
C ASN A 125 17.37 -10.33 15.64
N PRO A 126 18.01 -10.53 16.81
CA PRO A 126 18.70 -9.44 17.51
C PRO A 126 19.82 -8.83 16.68
N GLY A 127 19.72 -7.54 16.39
CA GLY A 127 20.69 -6.78 15.61
C GLY A 127 20.65 -7.04 14.09
N ALA A 128 19.58 -7.62 13.58
CA ALA A 128 19.34 -7.76 12.14
C ALA A 128 18.96 -6.41 11.53
N PHE A 129 18.13 -5.62 12.20
CA PHE A 129 17.61 -4.38 11.67
C PHE A 129 18.50 -3.18 12.05
N SER A 130 18.66 -2.27 11.10
CA SER A 130 19.49 -1.07 11.20
C SER A 130 19.08 -0.03 10.17
N ALA A 131 19.74 1.12 10.14
CA ALA A 131 19.52 2.14 9.12
C ALA A 131 19.86 1.67 7.68
N GLU A 132 20.75 0.67 7.55
CA GLU A 132 21.14 0.08 6.27
C GLU A 132 20.29 -1.14 5.90
N ASP A 133 19.48 -1.66 6.84
CA ASP A 133 18.63 -2.84 6.68
C ASP A 133 17.42 -2.70 7.61
N PRO A 134 16.50 -1.77 7.31
CA PRO A 134 15.33 -1.55 8.15
C PRO A 134 14.30 -2.67 7.99
N LEU A 135 13.60 -3.03 9.07
CA LEU A 135 12.37 -3.82 8.95
C LEU A 135 11.30 -2.95 8.27
N THR A 136 10.77 -3.43 7.16
CA THR A 136 9.70 -2.74 6.44
C THR A 136 8.33 -3.15 6.97
N ILE A 137 7.43 -2.19 7.18
CA ILE A 137 6.03 -2.43 7.56
C ILE A 137 5.15 -1.84 6.46
N PHE A 138 4.34 -2.68 5.83
CA PHE A 138 3.47 -2.27 4.72
C PHE A 138 2.00 -2.32 5.12
N GLY A 139 1.33 -1.18 5.04
CA GLY A 139 -0.08 -1.00 5.35
C GLY A 139 -0.91 -0.47 4.19
N TYR A 140 -2.12 -1.00 4.05
CA TYR A 140 -3.12 -0.54 3.10
C TYR A 140 -4.38 -0.07 3.82
N SER A 141 -4.81 1.19 3.56
CA SER A 141 -6.09 1.69 4.08
C SER A 141 -6.18 1.61 5.62
N GLN A 142 -7.05 0.78 6.15
CA GLN A 142 -7.26 0.63 7.60
C GLN A 142 -5.97 0.24 8.34
N SER A 143 -5.14 -0.63 7.78
CA SER A 143 -3.89 -0.99 8.42
C SER A 143 -2.87 0.17 8.42
N ALA A 144 -2.85 1.05 7.42
CA ALA A 144 -2.04 2.26 7.49
C ALA A 144 -2.44 3.13 8.70
N THR A 145 -3.74 3.26 8.99
CA THR A 145 -4.21 3.89 10.23
C THR A 145 -3.72 3.16 11.48
N ALA A 146 -3.80 1.83 11.51
CA ALA A 146 -3.35 1.03 12.63
C ALA A 146 -1.85 1.19 12.88
N GLU A 147 -1.05 1.19 11.82
CA GLU A 147 0.40 1.39 11.87
C GLU A 147 0.76 2.81 12.31
N SER A 148 0.04 3.83 11.85
CA SER A 148 0.19 5.22 12.35
C SER A 148 -0.02 5.32 13.86
N ILE A 149 -1.01 4.58 14.39
CA ILE A 149 -1.23 4.49 15.84
C ILE A 149 -0.10 3.70 16.53
N ALA A 150 0.40 2.63 15.90
CA ALA A 150 1.47 1.79 16.43
C ALA A 150 2.81 2.54 16.54
N MET A 151 3.11 3.48 15.64
CA MET A 151 4.35 4.26 15.63
C MET A 151 4.65 4.88 17.00
N SER A 152 3.69 5.58 17.60
CA SER A 152 3.87 6.21 18.92
C SER A 152 4.13 5.20 20.04
N ARG A 153 3.60 3.98 19.93
CA ARG A 153 3.81 2.90 20.91
C ARG A 153 5.18 2.26 20.72
N LEU A 154 5.62 2.05 19.49
CA LEU A 154 6.95 1.52 19.16
C LEU A 154 8.05 2.48 19.60
N GLU A 155 7.86 3.79 19.42
CA GLU A 155 8.77 4.82 19.92
C GLU A 155 8.86 4.78 21.45
N ALA A 156 7.72 4.67 22.15
CA ALA A 156 7.67 4.57 23.61
C ALA A 156 8.32 3.28 24.14
N ASP A 157 8.29 2.20 23.37
CA ASP A 157 8.96 0.92 23.67
C ASP A 157 10.45 0.93 23.31
N GLY A 158 10.94 2.02 22.71
CA GLY A 158 12.35 2.27 22.44
C GLY A 158 12.87 1.58 21.18
N ILE A 159 11.99 1.24 20.22
CA ILE A 159 12.41 0.77 18.89
C ILE A 159 13.06 1.96 18.15
N PRO A 160 14.31 1.84 17.69
CA PRO A 160 15.00 2.96 17.05
C PRO A 160 14.35 3.38 15.74
N SER A 161 14.24 4.69 15.51
CA SER A 161 13.59 5.24 14.32
C SER A 161 14.20 4.73 13.01
N GLN A 162 15.51 4.61 12.95
CA GLN A 162 16.23 4.17 11.76
C GLN A 162 16.14 2.68 11.47
N ASP A 163 15.65 1.87 12.41
CA ASP A 163 15.57 0.41 12.26
C ASP A 163 14.24 -0.05 11.65
N LEU A 164 13.30 0.89 11.42
CA LEU A 164 12.01 0.67 10.78
C LEU A 164 11.81 1.61 9.58
N HIS A 165 11.05 1.14 8.58
CA HIS A 165 10.51 1.98 7.53
C HIS A 165 9.06 1.57 7.24
N PHE A 166 8.14 2.54 7.27
CA PHE A 166 6.74 2.31 6.97
C PHE A 166 6.44 2.65 5.51
N VAL A 167 5.62 1.81 4.87
CA VAL A 167 5.15 2.05 3.49
C VAL A 167 3.65 1.93 3.47
N PHE A 168 2.95 3.02 3.20
CA PHE A 168 1.49 3.08 3.18
C PHE A 168 0.96 3.28 1.76
N ILE A 169 -0.16 2.65 1.46
CA ILE A 169 -0.97 2.94 0.28
C ILE A 169 -2.39 3.31 0.73
N GLY A 170 -2.93 4.40 0.18
CA GLY A 170 -4.27 4.87 0.51
C GLY A 170 -4.45 5.19 2.00
N ASP A 171 -3.52 5.96 2.61
CA ASP A 171 -3.52 6.25 4.05
C ASP A 171 -4.67 7.19 4.45
N PRO A 172 -5.65 6.72 5.27
CA PRO A 172 -6.74 7.55 5.77
C PRO A 172 -6.30 8.64 6.76
N SER A 173 -5.08 8.53 7.27
CA SER A 173 -4.52 9.38 8.33
C SER A 173 -3.59 10.47 7.82
N LEU A 174 -3.52 10.71 6.50
CA LEU A 174 -2.77 11.83 5.93
C LEU A 174 -3.24 13.15 6.53
N ALA A 175 -2.31 13.96 7.04
CA ALA A 175 -2.61 15.15 7.84
C ALA A 175 -3.56 16.13 7.16
N ASP A 176 -3.28 16.45 5.89
CA ASP A 176 -3.98 17.51 5.16
C ASP A 176 -5.16 16.97 4.32
N THR A 177 -5.12 15.74 3.88
CA THR A 177 -6.06 15.21 2.88
C THR A 177 -6.83 13.98 3.34
N GLY A 178 -6.32 13.22 4.31
CA GLY A 178 -6.91 11.98 4.77
C GLY A 178 -8.28 12.14 5.42
N VAL A 179 -9.07 11.08 5.37
CA VAL A 179 -10.45 11.11 5.87
C VAL A 179 -10.54 11.34 7.37
N TRP A 180 -9.65 10.74 8.19
CA TRP A 180 -9.78 10.83 9.65
C TRP A 180 -9.57 12.23 10.23
N PRO A 181 -8.61 13.04 9.76
CA PRO A 181 -8.49 14.42 10.21
C PRO A 181 -9.67 15.32 9.78
N ASN A 182 -10.31 15.05 8.64
CA ASN A 182 -11.18 16.01 7.95
C ASN A 182 -12.68 15.66 7.97
N ILE A 183 -13.05 14.36 8.07
CA ILE A 183 -14.42 13.87 7.87
C ILE A 183 -15.50 14.56 8.69
N VAL A 184 -15.22 14.92 9.95
CA VAL A 184 -16.24 15.53 10.82
C VAL A 184 -16.66 16.89 10.29
N THR A 185 -15.69 17.71 9.89
CA THR A 185 -15.95 19.08 9.41
C THR A 185 -16.75 19.07 8.11
N ASP A 186 -16.38 18.18 7.19
CA ASP A 186 -16.97 18.17 5.86
C ASP A 186 -18.36 17.54 5.85
N LEU A 187 -18.55 16.42 6.54
CA LEU A 187 -19.90 15.85 6.70
C LEU A 187 -20.85 16.79 7.46
N ASP A 188 -20.39 17.47 8.49
CA ASP A 188 -21.21 18.44 9.21
C ASP A 188 -21.70 19.58 8.33
N SER A 189 -20.87 20.00 7.37
CA SER A 189 -21.23 21.06 6.43
C SER A 189 -22.39 20.69 5.50
N VAL A 190 -22.53 19.40 5.18
CA VAL A 190 -23.54 18.87 4.22
C VAL A 190 -24.74 18.26 4.91
N LEU A 191 -24.51 17.44 5.94
CA LEU A 191 -25.55 16.59 6.57
C LEU A 191 -26.07 17.19 7.88
N GLY A 192 -25.28 18.09 8.49
CA GLY A 192 -25.52 18.60 9.85
C GLY A 192 -25.09 17.58 10.92
N SER A 193 -24.65 18.09 12.07
CA SER A 193 -23.98 17.34 13.13
C SER A 193 -24.76 16.13 13.67
N SER A 194 -26.10 16.14 13.63
CA SER A 194 -26.91 15.02 14.11
C SER A 194 -26.78 13.78 13.21
N LEU A 195 -26.81 13.96 11.88
CA LEU A 195 -26.69 12.84 10.93
C LEU A 195 -25.24 12.38 10.83
N THR A 196 -24.30 13.34 10.80
CA THR A 196 -22.87 13.04 10.86
C THR A 196 -22.57 12.13 12.05
N ASN A 197 -22.92 12.51 13.28
CA ASN A 197 -22.68 11.70 14.47
C ASN A 197 -23.32 10.30 14.39
N THR A 198 -24.47 10.15 13.74
CA THR A 198 -25.10 8.84 13.56
C THR A 198 -24.24 7.97 12.63
N LEU A 199 -23.80 8.49 11.49
CA LEU A 199 -22.95 7.77 10.54
C LEU A 199 -21.62 7.38 11.19
N LEU A 200 -20.97 8.30 11.87
CA LEU A 200 -19.69 8.05 12.54
C LEU A 200 -19.81 6.96 13.62
N THR A 201 -20.93 6.93 14.34
CA THR A 201 -21.20 5.91 15.35
C THR A 201 -21.48 4.55 14.71
N ASP A 202 -22.27 4.51 13.63
CA ASP A 202 -22.64 3.28 12.94
C ASP A 202 -21.40 2.59 12.31
N PHE A 203 -20.45 3.37 11.79
CA PHE A 203 -19.16 2.84 11.29
C PHE A 203 -18.13 2.57 12.39
N GLY A 204 -18.45 2.90 13.65
CA GLY A 204 -17.58 2.63 14.79
C GLY A 204 -16.21 3.27 14.65
N ILE A 205 -16.16 4.53 14.21
CA ILE A 205 -14.88 5.25 13.97
C ILE A 205 -14.31 5.90 15.22
N ASP A 206 -14.91 5.68 16.37
CA ASP A 206 -14.37 6.10 17.66
C ASP A 206 -12.96 5.48 17.86
N GLY A 207 -11.96 6.34 18.06
CA GLY A 207 -10.56 5.92 18.25
C GLY A 207 -9.65 6.15 17.04
N VAL A 208 -10.21 6.43 15.85
CA VAL A 208 -9.43 6.83 14.66
C VAL A 208 -9.71 8.27 14.22
N LEU A 209 -10.82 8.86 14.68
CA LEU A 209 -11.14 10.27 14.42
C LEU A 209 -10.01 11.21 14.86
N GLY A 210 -9.56 12.04 13.93
CA GLY A 210 -8.46 12.95 14.15
C GLY A 210 -7.09 12.28 14.22
N ASN A 211 -7.00 10.98 13.90
CA ASN A 211 -5.71 10.32 13.77
C ASN A 211 -4.95 10.92 12.60
N VAL A 212 -3.67 11.20 12.83
CA VAL A 212 -2.73 11.72 11.84
C VAL A 212 -1.49 10.84 11.87
N THR A 213 -1.00 10.46 10.71
CA THR A 213 0.27 9.74 10.58
C THR A 213 1.41 10.63 11.09
N PRO A 214 2.19 10.18 12.11
CA PRO A 214 3.29 10.96 12.65
C PRO A 214 4.38 11.21 11.61
N ASP A 215 4.83 12.44 11.48
CA ASP A 215 5.84 12.89 10.52
C ASP A 215 7.26 12.92 11.10
N ASP A 216 7.41 12.73 12.42
CA ASP A 216 8.65 12.91 13.17
C ASP A 216 9.15 11.64 13.89
N LEU A 217 8.44 10.50 13.78
CA LEU A 217 8.78 9.29 14.51
C LEU A 217 9.59 8.27 13.69
N TYR A 218 9.11 7.89 12.53
CA TYR A 218 9.72 6.87 11.68
C TYR A 218 9.74 7.29 10.21
N PRO A 219 10.79 6.96 9.45
CA PRO A 219 10.78 7.10 7.99
C PRO A 219 9.56 6.40 7.40
N THR A 220 8.78 7.14 6.61
CA THR A 220 7.52 6.67 6.05
C THR A 220 7.39 7.10 4.59
N THR A 221 7.05 6.16 3.71
CA THR A 221 6.68 6.46 2.32
C THR A 221 5.19 6.23 2.15
N ILE A 222 4.44 7.23 1.68
CA ILE A 222 2.99 7.17 1.52
C ILE A 222 2.64 7.36 0.06
N TYR A 223 2.01 6.35 -0.54
CA TYR A 223 1.50 6.40 -1.89
C TYR A 223 0.02 6.78 -1.87
N SER A 224 -0.31 7.85 -2.58
CA SER A 224 -1.69 8.32 -2.77
C SER A 224 -2.03 8.34 -4.25
N LEU A 225 -3.21 7.83 -4.62
CA LEU A 225 -3.74 7.89 -5.97
C LEU A 225 -4.66 9.12 -6.09
N ASP A 226 -4.50 9.90 -7.16
CA ASP A 226 -5.38 11.04 -7.44
C ASP A 226 -6.85 10.57 -7.47
N GLY A 227 -7.72 11.24 -6.71
CA GLY A 227 -9.12 10.88 -6.60
C GLY A 227 -9.44 9.75 -5.61
N ASP A 228 -8.47 9.30 -4.79
CA ASP A 228 -8.73 8.37 -3.69
C ASP A 228 -9.55 9.06 -2.59
N GLY A 229 -10.85 8.76 -2.52
CA GLY A 229 -11.79 9.35 -1.56
C GLY A 229 -11.52 9.03 -0.08
N VAL A 230 -10.42 8.36 0.24
CA VAL A 230 -9.97 8.06 1.60
C VAL A 230 -8.69 8.80 1.94
N ALA A 231 -7.66 8.65 1.13
CA ALA A 231 -6.37 9.32 1.32
C ALA A 231 -6.41 10.79 0.88
N GLN A 232 -7.21 11.12 -0.12
CA GLN A 232 -7.40 12.48 -0.66
C GLN A 232 -8.81 13.03 -0.41
N PHE A 233 -9.46 12.58 0.63
CA PHE A 233 -10.83 12.93 1.01
C PHE A 233 -11.12 14.42 0.94
N GLN A 234 -10.26 15.28 1.51
CA GLN A 234 -10.46 16.73 1.49
C GLN A 234 -10.52 17.31 0.06
N GLN A 235 -9.64 16.84 -0.82
CA GLN A 235 -9.60 17.33 -2.21
C GLN A 235 -10.79 16.85 -3.02
N ASP A 236 -11.20 15.61 -2.83
CA ASP A 236 -12.35 15.02 -3.52
C ASP A 236 -13.64 15.65 -3.05
N PHE A 237 -13.78 15.88 -1.75
CA PHE A 237 -14.92 16.59 -1.19
C PHE A 237 -15.05 18.02 -1.74
N GLU A 238 -13.94 18.78 -1.84
CA GLU A 238 -13.93 20.13 -2.41
C GLU A 238 -14.26 20.15 -3.90
N SER A 239 -13.86 19.14 -4.67
CA SER A 239 -14.06 19.06 -6.11
C SER A 239 -15.38 18.42 -6.53
N GLY A 240 -15.75 17.31 -5.91
CA GLY A 240 -16.91 16.46 -6.26
C GLY A 240 -17.99 16.38 -5.19
N GLY A 241 -17.75 16.92 -4.00
CA GLY A 241 -18.60 16.74 -2.84
C GLY A 241 -18.70 15.28 -2.42
N LEU A 242 -19.66 14.95 -1.57
CA LEU A 242 -19.87 13.59 -1.05
C LEU A 242 -19.98 12.50 -2.13
N LEU A 243 -20.41 12.84 -3.34
CA LEU A 243 -20.47 11.86 -4.44
C LEU A 243 -19.09 11.56 -5.02
N GLY A 244 -18.19 12.54 -5.06
CA GLY A 244 -16.79 12.35 -5.43
C GLY A 244 -16.10 11.41 -4.45
N ASP A 245 -16.25 11.65 -3.15
CA ASP A 245 -15.67 10.78 -2.11
C ASP A 245 -16.17 9.34 -2.20
N ILE A 246 -17.47 9.15 -2.47
CA ILE A 246 -18.04 7.80 -2.64
C ILE A 246 -17.46 7.12 -3.88
N GLU A 247 -17.31 7.82 -5.00
CA GLU A 247 -16.66 7.29 -6.20
C GLU A 247 -15.20 6.94 -5.90
N GLY A 248 -14.46 7.86 -5.31
CA GLY A 248 -13.05 7.68 -4.92
C GLY A 248 -12.83 6.48 -3.98
N LEU A 249 -13.73 6.27 -3.03
CA LEU A 249 -13.68 5.12 -2.13
C LEU A 249 -13.84 3.78 -2.85
N PHE A 250 -14.70 3.70 -3.86
CA PHE A 250 -15.02 2.42 -4.53
C PHE A 250 -14.19 2.15 -5.77
N VAL A 251 -13.59 3.15 -6.35
CA VAL A 251 -12.80 3.05 -7.57
C VAL A 251 -11.33 3.24 -7.23
N GLN A 252 -10.90 4.47 -7.02
CA GLN A 252 -9.48 4.79 -6.86
C GLN A 252 -8.87 4.15 -5.62
N HIS A 253 -9.57 4.17 -4.49
CA HIS A 253 -9.05 3.55 -3.26
C HIS A 253 -8.81 2.04 -3.38
N VAL A 254 -9.45 1.37 -4.33
CA VAL A 254 -9.32 -0.08 -4.56
C VAL A 254 -8.22 -0.41 -5.58
N GLU A 255 -7.84 0.51 -6.45
CA GLU A 255 -7.00 0.24 -7.62
C GLU A 255 -5.52 0.01 -7.32
N TYR A 256 -5.00 0.41 -6.17
CA TYR A 256 -3.56 0.43 -5.88
C TYR A 256 -2.80 -0.82 -6.33
N LEU A 257 -3.29 -2.00 -5.99
CA LEU A 257 -2.60 -3.27 -6.31
C LEU A 257 -2.78 -3.70 -7.77
N GLY A 258 -3.61 -3.02 -8.53
CA GLY A 258 -3.80 -3.27 -9.95
C GLY A 258 -3.08 -2.27 -10.84
N LEU A 259 -2.39 -1.28 -10.26
CA LEU A 259 -1.59 -0.32 -11.00
C LEU A 259 -0.43 -1.01 -11.73
N THR A 260 0.07 -0.36 -12.76
CA THR A 260 1.28 -0.83 -13.44
C THR A 260 2.53 -0.21 -12.82
N PRO A 261 3.70 -0.88 -12.89
CA PRO A 261 4.96 -0.29 -12.44
C PRO A 261 5.30 1.05 -13.13
N GLU A 262 4.80 1.28 -14.36
CA GLU A 262 5.00 2.53 -15.08
C GLU A 262 4.18 3.68 -14.46
N GLU A 263 2.95 3.43 -14.02
CA GLU A 263 2.11 4.41 -13.33
C GLU A 263 2.75 4.83 -12.02
N VAL A 264 3.21 3.88 -11.21
CA VAL A 264 3.91 4.15 -9.96
C VAL A 264 5.23 4.90 -10.21
N ALA A 265 6.00 4.51 -11.22
CA ALA A 265 7.28 5.16 -11.55
C ALA A 265 7.13 6.60 -12.08
N ASN A 266 5.94 6.97 -12.60
CA ASN A 266 5.65 8.31 -13.08
C ASN A 266 5.07 9.24 -11.99
N ALA A 267 4.92 8.74 -10.76
CA ALA A 267 4.40 9.51 -9.64
C ALA A 267 5.29 10.72 -9.31
N THR A 268 4.68 11.73 -8.71
CA THR A 268 5.43 12.89 -8.18
C THR A 268 5.72 12.69 -6.70
N THR A 269 6.90 13.11 -6.26
CA THR A 269 7.33 12.93 -4.88
C THR A 269 7.57 14.26 -4.18
N SER A 270 7.17 14.32 -2.91
CA SER A 270 7.49 15.42 -2.00
C SER A 270 7.86 14.87 -0.63
N THR A 271 8.71 15.58 0.12
CA THR A 271 9.15 15.12 1.44
C THR A 271 8.86 16.21 2.46
N ASP A 272 8.28 15.81 3.60
CA ASP A 272 8.04 16.64 4.77
C ASP A 272 8.49 15.86 6.01
N ASP A 273 9.50 16.36 6.70
CA ASP A 273 10.21 15.70 7.79
C ASP A 273 10.61 14.24 7.44
N LEU A 274 10.05 13.24 8.10
CA LEU A 274 10.32 11.81 7.82
C LEU A 274 9.32 11.19 6.84
N ILE A 275 8.32 11.92 6.36
CA ILE A 275 7.35 11.42 5.38
C ILE A 275 7.79 11.77 3.96
N THR A 276 7.80 10.77 3.08
CA THR A 276 7.88 10.93 1.64
C THR A 276 6.52 10.62 1.03
N ASN A 277 5.83 11.64 0.52
CA ASN A 277 4.58 11.49 -0.22
C ASN A 277 4.87 11.18 -1.68
N VAL A 278 4.17 10.19 -2.22
CA VAL A 278 4.26 9.73 -3.62
C VAL A 278 2.88 9.80 -4.24
N ASP A 279 2.62 10.86 -5.01
CA ASP A 279 1.32 11.12 -5.62
C ASP A 279 1.27 10.51 -7.01
N ILE A 280 0.41 9.51 -7.19
CA ILE A 280 0.19 8.77 -8.42
C ILE A 280 -1.00 9.41 -9.15
N SER A 281 -0.78 9.84 -10.40
CA SER A 281 -1.87 10.39 -11.20
C SER A 281 -2.83 9.30 -11.67
N ASP A 282 -4.13 9.50 -11.41
CA ASP A 282 -5.18 8.63 -11.98
C ASP A 282 -5.31 8.88 -13.49
N ASN A 283 -5.16 7.81 -14.26
CA ASN A 283 -5.49 7.80 -15.67
C ASN A 283 -6.89 7.21 -15.83
N ILE A 284 -7.88 8.05 -16.13
CA ILE A 284 -9.33 7.79 -16.27
C ILE A 284 -9.73 6.48 -17.01
N ASN A 285 -8.80 5.63 -17.40
CA ASN A 285 -9.01 4.35 -18.09
C ASN A 285 -8.64 3.12 -17.24
N ASN A 286 -8.53 3.24 -15.93
CA ASN A 286 -8.03 2.19 -15.04
C ASN A 286 -9.05 1.11 -14.65
N ALA A 287 -10.12 0.89 -15.44
CA ALA A 287 -11.01 -0.27 -15.22
C ALA A 287 -10.25 -1.61 -15.16
N ASP A 288 -9.13 -1.71 -15.88
CA ASP A 288 -8.27 -2.88 -15.86
C ASP A 288 -7.49 -2.98 -14.52
N ALA A 289 -7.04 -1.85 -13.96
CA ALA A 289 -6.38 -1.78 -12.65
C ALA A 289 -7.34 -2.21 -11.54
N TRP A 290 -8.57 -1.70 -11.54
CA TRP A 290 -9.60 -2.10 -10.58
C TRP A 290 -9.91 -3.61 -10.66
N LEU A 291 -10.08 -4.13 -11.89
CA LEU A 291 -10.34 -5.56 -12.09
C LEU A 291 -9.17 -6.42 -11.62
N SER A 292 -7.94 -6.02 -11.90
CA SER A 292 -6.73 -6.72 -11.45
C SER A 292 -6.61 -6.68 -9.94
N ALA A 293 -6.78 -5.51 -9.31
CA ALA A 293 -6.74 -5.37 -7.85
C ALA A 293 -7.74 -6.31 -7.17
N VAL A 294 -8.99 -6.31 -7.60
CA VAL A 294 -10.07 -7.08 -6.95
C VAL A 294 -9.96 -8.57 -7.24
N PHE A 295 -9.75 -8.97 -8.50
CA PHE A 295 -9.86 -10.37 -8.91
C PHE A 295 -8.53 -11.13 -8.91
N GLU A 296 -7.42 -10.44 -9.13
CA GLU A 296 -6.10 -11.10 -9.17
C GLU A 296 -5.38 -10.99 -7.82
N HIS A 297 -5.52 -9.85 -7.14
CA HIS A 297 -4.79 -9.57 -5.90
C HIS A 297 -5.66 -9.62 -4.64
N GLY A 298 -6.99 -9.65 -4.80
CA GLY A 298 -7.92 -9.78 -3.68
C GLY A 298 -8.10 -8.48 -2.88
N ALA A 299 -7.64 -7.35 -3.42
CA ALA A 299 -7.84 -6.06 -2.79
C ALA A 299 -9.34 -5.75 -2.68
N ALA A 300 -9.77 -5.28 -1.52
CA ALA A 300 -11.17 -5.07 -1.16
C ALA A 300 -12.03 -6.28 -1.51
N GLY A 301 -11.83 -7.35 -0.78
CA GLY A 301 -12.62 -8.58 -0.96
C GLY A 301 -14.09 -8.26 -1.18
N SER A 302 -14.78 -9.08 -1.93
CA SER A 302 -16.20 -8.94 -2.32
C SER A 302 -17.14 -8.51 -1.17
N GLY A 303 -16.71 -8.67 0.08
CA GLY A 303 -17.40 -8.24 1.28
C GLY A 303 -17.54 -6.72 1.46
N LEU A 304 -16.56 -5.89 1.04
CA LEU A 304 -16.68 -4.44 1.17
C LEU A 304 -17.76 -3.91 0.23
N ILE A 305 -17.70 -4.32 -1.05
CA ILE A 305 -18.69 -3.93 -2.06
C ILE A 305 -20.09 -4.40 -1.65
N GLU A 306 -20.22 -5.66 -1.18
CA GLU A 306 -21.50 -6.19 -0.68
C GLU A 306 -22.01 -5.42 0.54
N SER A 307 -21.15 -5.11 1.51
CA SER A 307 -21.55 -4.42 2.75
C SER A 307 -21.99 -2.99 2.48
N VAL A 308 -21.36 -2.29 1.57
CA VAL A 308 -21.75 -0.91 1.23
C VAL A 308 -22.98 -0.89 0.33
N LEU A 309 -23.09 -1.80 -0.63
CA LEU A 309 -24.32 -1.95 -1.40
C LEU A 309 -25.52 -2.27 -0.50
N GLN A 310 -25.35 -3.15 0.49
CA GLN A 310 -26.38 -3.44 1.49
C GLN A 310 -26.72 -2.24 2.36
N SER A 311 -25.71 -1.46 2.76
CA SER A 311 -25.91 -0.23 3.54
C SER A 311 -26.65 0.83 2.72
N LEU A 312 -26.23 1.05 1.47
CA LEU A 312 -26.92 1.96 0.55
C LEU A 312 -28.37 1.50 0.26
N GLU A 313 -28.59 0.22 0.05
CA GLU A 313 -29.92 -0.35 -0.14
C GLU A 313 -30.81 -0.17 1.11
N PHE A 314 -30.26 -0.36 2.29
CA PHE A 314 -30.94 -0.12 3.56
C PHE A 314 -31.36 1.34 3.71
N TYR A 315 -30.45 2.31 3.42
CA TYR A 315 -30.77 3.73 3.51
C TYR A 315 -31.77 4.16 2.44
N LEU A 316 -31.63 3.70 1.19
CA LEU A 316 -32.58 4.03 0.12
C LEU A 316 -33.98 3.45 0.36
N THR A 317 -34.09 2.29 1.02
CA THR A 317 -35.39 1.64 1.30
C THR A 317 -36.07 2.17 2.56
N ASN A 318 -35.32 2.75 3.51
CA ASN A 318 -35.88 3.24 4.78
C ASN A 318 -35.96 4.77 4.92
N SER A 319 -35.52 5.52 3.89
CA SER A 319 -35.55 6.99 3.88
C SER A 319 -36.71 7.60 3.12
N PHE A 320 -37.73 6.80 2.74
CA PHE A 320 -38.98 7.26 2.11
C PHE A 320 -40.22 6.82 2.86
#